data_8086269cbf012f74b27f0593fd8cf202
#
_entry.id   8086269cbf012f74b27f0593fd8cf202
#
_cell.length_a   1.000
_cell.length_b   1.000
_cell.length_c   1.000
_cell.angle_alpha   90.00
_cell.angle_beta   90.00
_cell.angle_gamma   90.00
#
_symmetry.space_group_name_H-M   'P 1'
#
loop_
_entity.id
_entity.type
_entity.pdbx_description
1 polymer ?
#
loop_
_entity_poly.entity_id
_entity_poly.type
_entity_poly.pdbx_seq_one_letter_code
_entity_poly.pdbx_strand_id
1 'polypeptide(L)'
;MTLKKIFCRIASRGGFLDIFYEIEEYKFEWDEEKAKKNFQKHKIRFENAILAFLDDNKIDELDELHSDFEDRYKIIGRVGKILAVIYTERGERNRIISARYATKKEVDDYYAGHFYT
;
A
#
# COMPACT_ATOMS: atom_id res chain seq x y z
N MET A 1 6.41 -17.09 17.89
CA MET A 1 5.99 -16.70 16.52
C MET A 1 7.21 -16.46 15.66
N THR A 2 7.26 -17.09 14.54
CA THR A 2 8.37 -16.94 13.61
C THR A 2 8.20 -15.64 12.83
N LEU A 3 9.22 -14.78 12.87
CA LEU A 3 9.22 -13.61 12.04
C LEU A 3 9.31 -14.02 10.58
N LYS A 4 8.41 -13.51 9.77
CA LYS A 4 8.43 -13.76 8.35
C LYS A 4 9.60 -13.00 7.72
N LYS A 5 10.12 -13.56 6.67
CA LYS A 5 11.27 -13.01 5.99
C LYS A 5 10.96 -11.64 5.41
N ILE A 6 11.74 -10.65 5.81
CA ILE A 6 11.66 -9.29 5.27
C ILE A 6 12.90 -9.07 4.43
N PHE A 7 12.71 -8.60 3.22
CA PHE A 7 13.79 -8.32 2.29
C PHE A 7 13.60 -6.93 1.70
N CYS A 8 14.67 -6.14 1.70
CA CYS A 8 14.63 -4.81 1.11
C CYS A 8 15.85 -4.62 0.20
N ARG A 9 15.60 -4.13 -1.00
CA ARG A 9 16.64 -3.86 -1.99
C ARG A 9 16.39 -2.52 -2.65
N ILE A 10 17.47 -1.80 -2.93
CA ILE A 10 17.42 -0.50 -3.61
C ILE A 10 18.09 -0.68 -4.97
N ALA A 11 17.44 -0.21 -6.02
CA ALA A 11 18.01 -0.23 -7.36
C ALA A 11 17.87 1.15 -8.00
N SER A 12 18.92 1.56 -8.71
CA SER A 12 18.92 2.83 -9.44
C SER A 12 18.53 2.59 -10.89
N ARG A 13 17.68 3.47 -11.41
CA ARG A 13 17.26 3.40 -12.79
C ARG A 13 17.07 4.82 -13.34
N GLY A 14 17.97 5.24 -14.25
CA GLY A 14 17.85 6.53 -14.93
C GLY A 14 17.75 7.72 -13.99
N GLY A 15 18.52 7.73 -12.89
CA GLY A 15 18.47 8.81 -11.91
C GLY A 15 17.39 8.66 -10.87
N PHE A 16 16.56 7.61 -10.96
CA PHE A 16 15.53 7.31 -9.96
C PHE A 16 15.98 6.13 -9.11
N LEU A 17 15.57 6.13 -7.85
CA LEU A 17 15.79 5.00 -6.95
C LEU A 17 14.48 4.28 -6.74
N ASP A 18 14.46 3.01 -7.10
CA ASP A 18 13.34 2.13 -6.80
C ASP A 18 13.69 1.28 -5.58
N ILE A 19 12.76 1.19 -4.67
CA ILE A 19 12.84 0.34 -3.50
C ILE A 19 12.07 -0.93 -3.78
N PHE A 20 12.67 -2.07 -3.51
CA PHE A 20 12.03 -3.38 -3.61
C PHE A 20 11.96 -3.97 -2.22
N TYR A 21 10.77 -4.37 -1.81
CA TYR A 21 10.52 -4.80 -0.44
C TYR A 21 9.66 -6.06 -0.46
N GLU A 22 10.06 -7.06 0.29
CA GLU A 22 9.31 -8.31 0.38
C GLU A 22 8.97 -8.58 1.84
N ILE A 23 7.72 -8.89 2.10
CA ILE A 23 7.27 -9.29 3.42
C ILE A 23 6.26 -10.41 3.27
N GLU A 24 6.51 -11.54 3.93
CA GLU A 24 5.74 -12.75 3.77
C GLU A 24 5.74 -13.17 2.29
N GLU A 25 4.56 -13.38 1.72
CA GLU A 25 4.44 -13.75 0.31
C GLU A 25 4.19 -12.55 -0.61
N TYR A 26 4.17 -11.33 -0.05
CA TYR A 26 3.95 -10.11 -0.81
C TYR A 26 5.25 -9.51 -1.28
N LYS A 27 5.26 -9.05 -2.52
CA LYS A 27 6.38 -8.33 -3.11
C LYS A 27 5.94 -6.93 -3.48
N PHE A 28 6.71 -5.95 -3.04
CA PHE A 28 6.38 -4.53 -3.25
C PHE A 28 7.52 -3.81 -3.94
N GLU A 29 7.17 -2.74 -4.62
CA GLU A 29 8.14 -1.78 -5.12
C GLU A 29 7.57 -0.37 -5.04
N TRP A 30 8.43 0.63 -5.00
CA TRP A 30 8.03 2.03 -5.08
C TRP A 30 9.20 2.91 -5.44
N ASP A 31 8.87 4.11 -5.92
CA ASP A 31 9.85 5.16 -6.20
C ASP A 31 10.16 5.90 -4.90
N GLU A 32 11.46 6.02 -4.57
CA GLU A 32 11.91 6.64 -3.33
C GLU A 32 11.47 8.10 -3.21
N GLU A 33 11.51 8.85 -4.31
CA GLU A 33 11.12 10.26 -4.29
C GLU A 33 9.64 10.42 -4.00
N LYS A 34 8.81 9.54 -4.57
CA LYS A 34 7.37 9.55 -4.29
C LYS A 34 7.10 9.18 -2.85
N ALA A 35 7.87 8.24 -2.29
CA ALA A 35 7.74 7.85 -0.89
C ALA A 35 8.05 9.05 0.02
N LYS A 36 9.08 9.82 -0.28
CA LYS A 36 9.42 11.01 0.49
C LYS A 36 8.33 12.07 0.42
N LYS A 37 7.81 12.33 -0.77
CA LYS A 37 6.71 13.29 -0.95
C LYS A 37 5.46 12.84 -0.21
N ASN A 38 5.16 11.55 -0.26
CA ASN A 38 4.02 11.01 0.47
C ASN A 38 4.17 11.21 1.97
N PHE A 39 5.36 10.96 2.50
CA PHE A 39 5.63 11.16 3.92
C PHE A 39 5.50 12.63 4.31
N GLN A 40 5.99 13.55 3.50
CA GLN A 40 5.85 14.98 3.76
C GLN A 40 4.39 15.40 3.83
N LYS A 41 3.56 14.86 2.94
CA LYS A 41 2.14 15.24 2.82
C LYS A 41 1.27 14.52 3.86
N HIS A 42 1.45 13.23 4.04
CA HIS A 42 0.54 12.39 4.82
C HIS A 42 1.16 11.81 6.10
N LYS A 43 2.48 11.94 6.29
CA LYS A 43 3.22 11.44 7.44
C LYS A 43 3.15 9.91 7.57
N ILE A 44 2.99 9.23 6.46
CA ILE A 44 2.96 7.76 6.40
C ILE A 44 4.09 7.29 5.51
N ARG A 45 4.92 6.40 6.04
CA ARG A 45 5.99 5.74 5.28
C ARG A 45 5.41 4.57 4.51
N PHE A 46 5.93 4.33 3.31
CA PHE A 46 5.48 3.18 2.52
C PHE A 46 5.79 1.86 3.21
N GLU A 47 6.91 1.78 3.94
CA GLU A 47 7.26 0.59 4.73
C GLU A 47 6.20 0.24 5.77
N ASN A 48 5.49 1.24 6.28
CA ASN A 48 4.37 1.00 7.20
C ASN A 48 3.07 0.75 6.44
N ALA A 49 2.87 1.47 5.34
CA ALA A 49 1.65 1.34 4.54
C ALA A 49 1.44 -0.07 4.01
N ILE A 50 2.52 -0.75 3.62
CA ILE A 50 2.42 -2.11 3.07
C ILE A 50 1.90 -3.12 4.09
N LEU A 51 1.97 -2.81 5.38
CA LEU A 51 1.41 -3.68 6.41
C LEU A 51 -0.11 -3.78 6.32
N ALA A 52 -0.76 -2.83 5.65
CA ALA A 52 -2.20 -2.92 5.40
C ALA A 52 -2.56 -4.15 4.55
N PHE A 53 -1.63 -4.62 3.72
CA PHE A 53 -1.84 -5.83 2.93
C PHE A 53 -1.94 -7.09 3.79
N LEU A 54 -1.38 -7.05 5.00
CA LEU A 54 -1.39 -8.18 5.93
C LEU A 54 -2.64 -8.21 6.81
N ASP A 55 -3.46 -7.18 6.74
CA ASP A 55 -4.71 -7.12 7.50
C ASP A 55 -5.73 -8.05 6.86
N ASP A 56 -6.14 -9.09 7.59
CA ASP A 56 -7.11 -10.07 7.09
C ASP A 56 -8.47 -9.45 6.80
N ASN A 57 -8.75 -8.31 7.39
CA ASN A 57 -10.03 -7.60 7.23
C ASN A 57 -9.97 -6.48 6.21
N LYS A 58 -8.88 -6.35 5.49
CA LYS A 58 -8.71 -5.28 4.50
C LYS A 58 -9.78 -5.36 3.42
N ILE A 59 -10.10 -4.18 2.89
CA ILE A 59 -10.89 -4.07 1.67
C ILE A 59 -9.92 -3.79 0.54
N ASP A 60 -10.01 -4.55 -0.54
CA ASP A 60 -9.15 -4.39 -1.72
C ASP A 60 -10.06 -4.21 -2.93
N GLU A 61 -10.08 -3.03 -3.51
CA GLU A 61 -10.99 -2.71 -4.59
C GLU A 61 -10.30 -1.95 -5.72
N LEU A 62 -10.84 -2.10 -6.93
CA LEU A 62 -10.36 -1.35 -8.08
C LEU A 62 -10.72 0.13 -7.92
N ASP A 63 -9.75 1.01 -8.12
CA ASP A 63 -9.96 2.45 -8.11
C ASP A 63 -10.23 2.92 -9.54
N GLU A 64 -11.47 2.85 -9.95
CA GLU A 64 -11.88 3.17 -11.33
C GLU A 64 -11.62 4.62 -11.72
N LEU A 65 -11.69 5.53 -10.76
CA LEU A 65 -11.50 6.96 -11.03
C LEU A 65 -10.07 7.30 -11.42
N HIS A 66 -9.10 6.50 -10.98
CA HIS A 66 -7.68 6.77 -11.20
C HIS A 66 -6.98 5.71 -12.03
N SER A 67 -7.75 4.92 -12.79
CA SER A 67 -7.23 3.82 -13.61
C SER A 67 -7.18 4.19 -15.10
N ASP A 68 -6.58 5.36 -15.43
CA ASP A 68 -6.57 5.86 -16.81
C ASP A 68 -5.67 5.05 -17.75
N PHE A 69 -4.43 4.81 -17.34
CA PHE A 69 -3.43 4.13 -18.18
C PHE A 69 -3.10 2.74 -17.67
N GLU A 70 -3.37 2.49 -16.41
CA GLU A 70 -3.14 1.19 -15.77
C GLU A 70 -4.15 1.06 -14.65
N ASP A 71 -4.52 -0.17 -14.34
CA ASP A 71 -5.45 -0.42 -13.25
C ASP A 71 -4.80 -0.07 -11.93
N ARG A 72 -5.48 0.76 -11.15
CA ARG A 72 -5.09 1.11 -9.80
C ARG A 72 -6.08 0.53 -8.81
N TYR A 73 -5.54 0.11 -7.68
CA TYR A 73 -6.31 -0.53 -6.62
C TYR A 73 -6.15 0.27 -5.34
N LYS A 74 -7.13 0.15 -4.48
CA LYS A 74 -7.10 0.78 -3.17
C LYS A 74 -7.32 -0.27 -2.11
N ILE A 75 -6.37 -0.39 -1.18
CA ILE A 75 -6.54 -1.18 0.01
C ILE A 75 -6.91 -0.26 1.16
N ILE A 76 -7.98 -0.61 1.85
CA ILE A 76 -8.34 0.02 3.12
C ILE A 76 -8.03 -1.02 4.17
N GLY A 77 -7.02 -0.74 4.99
CA GLY A 77 -6.54 -1.70 5.97
C GLY A 77 -6.04 -1.02 7.24
N ARG A 78 -5.96 -1.79 8.29
CA ARG A 78 -5.57 -1.28 9.60
C ARG A 78 -4.09 -1.48 9.86
N VAL A 79 -3.41 -0.38 10.14
CA VAL A 79 -2.01 -0.37 10.60
C VAL A 79 -1.98 0.62 11.77
N GLY A 80 -2.44 0.15 12.94
CA GLY A 80 -2.79 1.06 14.02
C GLY A 80 -4.07 1.80 13.70
N LYS A 81 -3.99 2.80 12.82
CA LYS A 81 -5.15 3.49 12.26
C LYS A 81 -5.53 2.88 10.91
N ILE A 82 -6.70 3.22 10.42
CA ILE A 82 -7.14 2.76 9.11
C ILE A 82 -6.48 3.61 8.02
N LEU A 83 -5.79 2.96 7.10
CA LEU A 83 -5.11 3.60 5.99
C LEU A 83 -5.79 3.26 4.66
N ALA A 84 -5.65 4.15 3.69
CA ALA A 84 -5.98 3.88 2.30
C ALA A 84 -4.67 3.88 1.51
N VAL A 85 -4.34 2.76 0.89
CA VAL A 85 -3.10 2.56 0.15
C VAL A 85 -3.44 2.32 -1.31
N ILE A 86 -2.90 3.16 -2.17
CA ILE A 86 -3.12 3.05 -3.62
C ILE A 86 -1.91 2.35 -4.22
N TYR A 87 -2.19 1.34 -5.04
CA TYR A 87 -1.13 0.58 -5.69
C TYR A 87 -1.57 0.14 -7.09
N THR A 88 -0.60 -0.30 -7.87
CA THR A 88 -0.85 -0.93 -9.16
C THR A 88 -0.02 -2.21 -9.23
N GLU A 89 -0.42 -3.14 -10.07
CA GLU A 89 0.31 -4.39 -10.25
C GLU A 89 1.34 -4.24 -11.36
N ARG A 90 2.56 -4.66 -11.08
CA ARG A 90 3.67 -4.68 -12.02
C ARG A 90 4.32 -6.05 -12.00
N GLY A 91 3.88 -6.94 -12.90
CA GLY A 91 4.31 -8.33 -12.88
C GLY A 91 3.89 -8.98 -11.55
N GLU A 92 4.85 -9.52 -10.83
CA GLU A 92 4.59 -10.17 -9.54
C GLU A 92 4.62 -9.18 -8.37
N ARG A 93 4.83 -7.89 -8.64
CA ARG A 93 5.00 -6.89 -7.60
C ARG A 93 3.83 -5.95 -7.53
N ASN A 94 3.55 -5.50 -6.33
CA ASN A 94 2.58 -4.43 -6.08
C ASN A 94 3.36 -3.13 -5.95
N ARG A 95 3.15 -2.21 -6.91
CA ARG A 95 3.82 -0.92 -6.90
C ARG A 95 3.00 0.09 -6.10
N ILE A 96 3.56 0.54 -5.00
CA ILE A 96 2.89 1.51 -4.12
C ILE A 96 2.96 2.89 -4.74
N ILE A 97 1.81 3.56 -4.82
CA ILE A 97 1.67 4.88 -5.41
C ILE A 97 1.48 5.95 -4.35
N SER A 98 0.60 5.69 -3.38
CA SER A 98 0.36 6.63 -2.29
C SER A 98 -0.24 5.92 -1.09
N ALA A 99 -0.12 6.56 0.07
CA ALA A 99 -0.71 6.07 1.31
C ALA A 99 -1.17 7.27 2.12
N ARG A 100 -2.39 7.22 2.59
CA ARG A 100 -3.00 8.28 3.40
C ARG A 100 -3.88 7.66 4.48
N TYR A 101 -4.27 8.47 5.44
CA TYR A 101 -5.29 8.02 6.39
C TYR A 101 -6.63 7.90 5.66
N ALA A 102 -7.41 6.92 6.05
CA ALA A 102 -8.72 6.69 5.46
C ALA A 102 -9.67 7.84 5.78
N THR A 103 -10.59 8.11 4.87
CA THR A 103 -11.68 9.05 5.10
C THR A 103 -12.69 8.42 6.04
N LYS A 104 -13.61 9.23 6.57
CA LYS A 104 -14.66 8.72 7.45
C LYS A 104 -15.48 7.64 6.75
N LYS A 105 -15.82 7.86 5.49
CA LYS A 105 -16.58 6.86 4.71
C LYS A 105 -15.81 5.55 4.58
N GLU A 106 -14.51 5.64 4.30
CA GLU A 106 -13.67 4.45 4.16
C GLU A 106 -13.56 3.70 5.50
N VAL A 107 -13.44 4.43 6.61
CA VAL A 107 -13.42 3.82 7.93
C VAL A 107 -14.75 3.11 8.22
N ASP A 108 -15.85 3.77 7.91
CA ASP A 108 -17.19 3.19 8.10
C ASP A 108 -17.35 1.92 7.25
N ASP A 109 -16.91 1.95 6.01
CA ASP A 109 -16.96 0.79 5.12
C ASP A 109 -16.12 -0.37 5.66
N TYR A 110 -14.94 -0.05 6.18
CA TYR A 110 -14.03 -1.04 6.74
C TYR A 110 -14.71 -1.80 7.90
N TYR A 111 -15.27 -1.06 8.85
CA TYR A 111 -15.91 -1.67 10.01
C TYR A 111 -17.25 -2.32 9.67
N ALA A 112 -18.01 -1.74 8.73
CA ALA A 112 -19.29 -2.29 8.32
C ALA A 112 -19.14 -3.70 7.74
N GLY A 113 -18.07 -3.94 6.99
CA GLY A 113 -17.79 -5.26 6.42
C GLY A 113 -17.61 -6.36 7.45
N HIS A 114 -17.22 -6.02 8.67
CA HIS A 114 -16.99 -7.01 9.73
C HIS A 114 -18.27 -7.41 10.45
N PHE A 115 -19.30 -6.60 10.40
CA PHE A 115 -20.57 -6.91 11.05
C PHE A 115 -21.40 -7.93 10.26
N TYR A 116 -21.15 -8.06 8.97
CA TYR A 116 -21.97 -8.85 8.07
C TYR A 116 -21.27 -10.09 7.53
N THR A 117 -20.09 -10.38 8.03
CA THR A 117 -19.32 -11.56 7.61
C THR A 117 -19.21 -12.64 8.72
#